data_76549deb98e9e97e16f811e09855e277
#
_entry.id   76549deb98e9e97e16f811e09855e277
#
_cell.length_a   1.000
_cell.length_b   1.000
_cell.length_c   1.000
_cell.angle_alpha   90.00
_cell.angle_beta   90.00
_cell.angle_gamma   90.00
#
_symmetry.space_group_name_H-M   'P 1'
#
loop_
_entity.id
_entity.type
_entity.pdbx_description
1 polymer ?
#
loop_
_entity_poly.entity_id
_entity_poly.type
_entity_poly.pdbx_seq_one_letter_code
_entity_poly.pdbx_strand_id
1 'polypeptide(L)'
;MSLFAALLAIFPFFLSAGKPVSLFNGKDLAGWKKGNYVVEDGVLVCKGGNLVTEKEYSNYVFEFEFLLPPGGNNGLGVHYTGKGDAAYTGMELQILDNSHERYAKLKEYQYHGSLYTLKAAKRGHLKPVGEWNRQKVTVNGPSVKVVLNGVEILDANLDEINKEKPNHKGAKRRSGHLCFCGHGAPVKFKNITILELPESK
;
A
#
# COMPACT_ATOMS: atom_id res chain seq x y z
N MET A 1 -31.06 46.99 32.63
CA MET A 1 -30.54 45.60 32.66
C MET A 1 -30.06 45.27 31.25
N SER A 2 -28.74 45.30 31.03
CA SER A 2 -28.13 45.08 29.72
C SER A 2 -27.64 43.63 29.66
N LEU A 3 -28.23 42.79 28.79
CA LEU A 3 -27.73 41.42 28.53
C LEU A 3 -26.52 41.51 27.60
N PHE A 4 -25.35 41.15 28.09
CA PHE A 4 -24.18 40.87 27.25
C PHE A 4 -24.30 39.43 26.72
N ALA A 5 -24.54 39.26 25.42
CA ALA A 5 -24.43 37.98 24.74
C ALA A 5 -22.95 37.71 24.42
N ALA A 6 -22.38 36.75 25.09
CA ALA A 6 -21.02 36.26 24.76
C ALA A 6 -21.08 35.42 23.50
N LEU A 7 -20.49 35.92 22.39
CA LEU A 7 -20.29 35.16 21.16
C LEU A 7 -19.12 34.22 21.38
N LEU A 8 -19.40 32.91 21.51
CA LEU A 8 -18.37 31.88 21.56
C LEU A 8 -17.85 31.65 20.11
N ALA A 9 -16.68 32.18 19.80
CA ALA A 9 -16.01 31.92 18.53
C ALA A 9 -15.48 30.47 18.52
N ILE A 10 -16.15 29.57 17.78
CA ILE A 10 -15.68 28.23 17.53
C ILE A 10 -14.59 28.36 16.47
N PHE A 11 -13.32 28.33 16.87
CA PHE A 11 -12.19 28.19 15.95
C PHE A 11 -12.17 26.73 15.45
N PRO A 12 -12.24 26.48 14.12
CA PRO A 12 -12.05 25.15 13.59
C PRO A 12 -10.60 24.74 13.85
N PHE A 13 -10.43 23.71 14.64
CA PHE A 13 -9.14 23.07 14.87
C PHE A 13 -8.75 22.34 13.56
N PHE A 14 -8.03 23.02 12.68
CA PHE A 14 -7.36 22.35 11.55
C PHE A 14 -6.23 21.49 12.12
N LEU A 15 -6.51 20.20 12.27
CA LEU A 15 -5.47 19.24 12.55
C LEU A 15 -4.53 19.25 11.32
N SER A 16 -3.35 19.85 11.49
CA SER A 16 -2.32 19.89 10.44
C SER A 16 -1.94 18.45 10.12
N ALA A 17 -2.24 18.00 8.89
CA ALA A 17 -1.68 16.76 8.40
C ALA A 17 -0.15 16.86 8.49
N GLY A 18 0.49 15.88 9.11
CA GLY A 18 1.95 15.81 9.22
C GLY A 18 2.63 15.88 7.86
N LYS A 19 3.95 16.02 7.82
CA LYS A 19 4.71 15.91 6.57
C LYS A 19 5.00 14.42 6.28
N PRO A 20 5.05 14.00 5.00
CA PRO A 20 5.50 12.65 4.65
C PRO A 20 6.90 12.37 5.22
N VAL A 21 7.10 11.19 5.79
CA VAL A 21 8.39 10.70 6.30
C VAL A 21 8.93 9.64 5.37
N SER A 22 10.24 9.65 5.12
CA SER A 22 10.88 8.57 4.35
C SER A 22 10.95 7.30 5.19
N LEU A 23 10.51 6.17 4.61
CA LEU A 23 10.66 4.83 5.19
C LEU A 23 11.87 4.09 4.61
N PHE A 24 12.59 4.66 3.67
CA PHE A 24 13.81 4.09 3.09
C PHE A 24 14.84 5.19 2.86
N ASN A 25 16.00 5.04 3.48
CA ASN A 25 17.08 6.03 3.47
C ASN A 25 18.05 5.87 2.28
N GLY A 26 17.86 4.84 1.43
CA GLY A 26 18.73 4.52 0.30
C GLY A 26 20.06 3.85 0.69
N LYS A 27 20.29 3.51 1.96
CA LYS A 27 21.56 2.97 2.45
C LYS A 27 21.43 1.60 3.09
N ASP A 28 20.40 1.39 3.87
CA ASP A 28 20.16 0.16 4.64
C ASP A 28 18.66 -0.10 4.85
N LEU A 29 18.34 -1.15 5.60
CA LEU A 29 16.98 -1.58 5.90
C LEU A 29 16.51 -1.11 7.29
N ALA A 30 17.05 -0.02 7.84
CA ALA A 30 16.59 0.52 9.11
C ALA A 30 15.09 0.82 9.06
N GLY A 31 14.34 0.39 10.10
CA GLY A 31 12.87 0.47 10.17
C GLY A 31 12.13 -0.69 9.48
N TRP A 32 12.88 -1.64 8.90
CA TRP A 32 12.34 -2.85 8.27
C TRP A 32 12.90 -4.12 8.92
N LYS A 33 12.14 -5.20 8.89
CA LYS A 33 12.51 -6.51 9.40
C LYS A 33 12.08 -7.61 8.45
N LYS A 34 12.78 -8.76 8.49
CA LYS A 34 12.57 -9.94 7.63
C LYS A 34 12.83 -9.62 6.15
N GLY A 35 12.55 -10.61 5.30
CA GLY A 35 12.74 -10.52 3.86
C GLY A 35 14.20 -10.66 3.43
N ASN A 36 14.38 -11.06 2.18
CA ASN A 36 15.66 -11.06 1.51
C ASN A 36 15.65 -9.92 0.48
N TYR A 37 16.04 -8.75 0.95
CA TYR A 37 16.17 -7.55 0.14
C TYR A 37 17.56 -6.96 0.34
N VAL A 38 18.11 -6.36 -0.69
CA VAL A 38 19.41 -5.70 -0.65
C VAL A 38 19.28 -4.26 -1.14
N VAL A 39 20.22 -3.42 -0.75
CA VAL A 39 20.32 -2.05 -1.25
C VAL A 39 21.44 -1.99 -2.27
N GLU A 40 21.12 -1.64 -3.51
CA GLU A 40 22.04 -1.47 -4.63
C GLU A 40 21.87 -0.06 -5.19
N ASP A 41 22.92 0.76 -5.17
CA ASP A 41 22.93 2.14 -5.70
C ASP A 41 21.75 3.02 -5.21
N GLY A 42 21.41 2.94 -3.92
CA GLY A 42 20.31 3.69 -3.34
C GLY A 42 18.92 3.13 -3.66
N VAL A 43 18.84 1.96 -4.27
CA VAL A 43 17.61 1.27 -4.66
C VAL A 43 17.44 0.00 -3.85
N LEU A 44 16.25 -0.24 -3.35
CA LEU A 44 15.85 -1.48 -2.68
C LEU A 44 15.52 -2.54 -3.74
N VAL A 45 16.22 -3.68 -3.71
CA VAL A 45 16.06 -4.78 -4.67
C VAL A 45 15.56 -6.03 -3.97
N CYS A 46 14.43 -6.56 -4.43
CA CYS A 46 13.88 -7.81 -3.93
C CYS A 46 14.74 -9.01 -4.35
N LYS A 47 15.08 -9.87 -3.38
CA LYS A 47 15.69 -11.18 -3.60
C LYS A 47 14.77 -12.31 -3.06
N GLY A 48 13.60 -11.96 -2.53
CA GLY A 48 12.56 -12.88 -2.02
C GLY A 48 12.12 -12.61 -0.60
N GLY A 49 11.03 -13.26 -0.20
CA GLY A 49 10.45 -13.14 1.14
C GLY A 49 9.79 -11.78 1.41
N ASN A 50 9.20 -11.63 2.58
CA ASN A 50 8.45 -10.44 2.98
C ASN A 50 9.35 -9.46 3.74
N LEU A 51 9.54 -8.24 3.20
CA LEU A 51 10.18 -7.12 3.90
C LEU A 51 9.11 -6.32 4.63
N VAL A 52 9.13 -6.32 5.95
CA VAL A 52 8.04 -5.87 6.82
C VAL A 52 8.46 -4.62 7.59
N THR A 53 7.62 -3.59 7.67
CA THR A 53 7.89 -2.43 8.55
C THR A 53 7.96 -2.85 10.02
N GLU A 54 8.84 -2.23 10.82
CA GLU A 54 8.88 -2.46 12.26
C GLU A 54 7.64 -1.90 12.95
N LYS A 55 7.16 -0.74 12.49
CA LYS A 55 5.96 -0.06 12.98
C LYS A 55 4.70 -0.58 12.27
N GLU A 56 3.59 -0.62 12.98
CA GLU A 56 2.24 -0.79 12.44
C GLU A 56 1.61 0.57 12.10
N TYR A 57 0.70 0.57 11.13
CA TYR A 57 -0.01 1.76 10.65
C TYR A 57 -1.50 1.46 10.50
N SER A 58 -2.35 2.48 10.73
CA SER A 58 -3.81 2.40 10.54
C SER A 58 -4.26 3.25 9.34
N ASN A 59 -4.17 4.57 9.45
CA ASN A 59 -4.58 5.52 8.43
C ASN A 59 -3.35 6.21 7.86
N TYR A 60 -3.17 6.16 6.54
CA TYR A 60 -1.96 6.70 5.92
C TYR A 60 -2.11 6.94 4.42
N VAL A 61 -1.20 7.75 3.89
CA VAL A 61 -0.84 7.79 2.47
C VAL A 61 0.56 7.21 2.36
N PHE A 62 0.71 6.10 1.63
CA PHE A 62 1.98 5.43 1.35
C PHE A 62 2.32 5.60 -0.12
N GLU A 63 3.47 6.20 -0.40
CA GLU A 63 3.94 6.42 -1.78
C GLU A 63 5.28 5.75 -2.00
N PHE A 64 5.46 5.19 -3.19
CA PHE A 64 6.73 4.59 -3.61
C PHE A 64 6.83 4.55 -5.13
N GLU A 65 8.07 4.45 -5.60
CA GLU A 65 8.34 4.10 -6.99
C GLU A 65 8.81 2.65 -7.08
N PHE A 66 8.38 1.97 -8.12
CA PHE A 66 8.78 0.58 -8.39
C PHE A 66 9.11 0.36 -9.85
N LEU A 67 10.00 -0.62 -10.10
CA LEU A 67 10.40 -1.05 -11.43
C LEU A 67 10.24 -2.56 -11.52
N LEU A 68 9.46 -3.00 -12.52
CA LEU A 68 9.20 -4.42 -12.78
C LEU A 68 10.21 -4.96 -13.80
N PRO A 69 10.88 -6.07 -13.51
CA PRO A 69 11.54 -6.86 -14.55
C PRO A 69 10.50 -7.65 -15.36
N PRO A 70 10.87 -8.26 -16.52
CA PRO A 70 9.98 -9.17 -17.23
C PRO A 70 9.45 -10.28 -16.31
N GLY A 71 8.13 -10.46 -16.28
CA GLY A 71 7.46 -11.40 -15.38
C GLY A 71 7.59 -11.06 -13.90
N GLY A 72 7.89 -9.82 -13.57
CA GLY A 72 8.01 -9.34 -12.19
C GLY A 72 6.75 -9.60 -11.38
N ASN A 73 6.93 -10.12 -10.15
CA ASN A 73 5.86 -10.37 -9.19
C ASN A 73 6.31 -9.99 -7.79
N ASN A 74 5.51 -9.18 -7.14
CA ASN A 74 5.64 -8.72 -5.78
C ASN A 74 4.24 -8.31 -5.27
N GLY A 75 4.13 -7.81 -4.05
CA GLY A 75 2.91 -7.25 -3.51
C GLY A 75 3.19 -6.21 -2.46
N LEU A 76 2.21 -5.35 -2.18
CA LEU A 76 2.21 -4.50 -0.99
C LEU A 76 1.19 -5.06 -0.01
N GLY A 77 1.67 -5.67 1.07
CA GLY A 77 0.85 -6.08 2.20
C GLY A 77 0.37 -4.87 2.99
N VAL A 78 -0.94 -4.80 3.20
CA VAL A 78 -1.66 -3.76 3.94
C VAL A 78 -2.26 -4.38 5.20
N HIS A 79 -2.08 -3.74 6.35
CA HIS A 79 -2.53 -4.24 7.66
C HIS A 79 -2.07 -5.68 7.95
N TYR A 80 -0.87 -6.03 7.51
CA TYR A 80 -0.29 -7.36 7.69
C TYR A 80 0.04 -7.65 9.15
N THR A 81 -0.22 -8.87 9.61
CA THR A 81 0.05 -9.28 10.99
C THR A 81 1.53 -9.56 11.30
N GLY A 82 2.40 -9.50 10.28
CA GLY A 82 3.79 -9.89 10.39
C GLY A 82 4.02 -11.41 10.39
N LYS A 83 2.98 -12.23 10.26
CA LYS A 83 3.04 -13.71 10.22
C LYS A 83 2.07 -14.28 9.18
N GLY A 84 2.44 -15.42 8.58
CA GLY A 84 1.63 -16.07 7.57
C GLY A 84 1.63 -15.35 6.22
N ASP A 85 0.66 -15.66 5.38
CA ASP A 85 0.49 -15.07 4.06
C ASP A 85 -0.15 -13.68 4.18
N ALA A 86 0.50 -12.66 3.64
CA ALA A 86 0.06 -11.27 3.71
C ALA A 86 -1.30 -11.05 3.04
N ALA A 87 -1.59 -11.80 1.97
CA ALA A 87 -2.86 -11.70 1.24
C ALA A 87 -4.07 -12.09 2.08
N TYR A 88 -3.89 -12.92 3.13
CA TYR A 88 -5.00 -13.45 3.94
C TYR A 88 -4.97 -13.01 5.41
N THR A 89 -3.78 -12.78 5.98
CA THR A 89 -3.64 -12.31 7.37
C THR A 89 -3.64 -10.79 7.48
N GLY A 90 -3.35 -10.10 6.40
CA GLY A 90 -3.64 -8.73 6.04
C GLY A 90 -4.41 -8.71 4.73
N MET A 91 -4.07 -7.76 3.86
CA MET A 91 -4.51 -7.68 2.47
C MET A 91 -3.29 -7.43 1.61
N GLU A 92 -3.30 -7.87 0.36
CA GLU A 92 -2.22 -7.62 -0.58
C GLU A 92 -2.71 -6.80 -1.77
N LEU A 93 -2.05 -5.69 -2.04
CA LEU A 93 -2.16 -4.96 -3.30
C LEU A 93 -1.11 -5.52 -4.25
N GLN A 94 -1.56 -6.15 -5.32
CA GLN A 94 -0.70 -6.84 -6.28
C GLN A 94 0.26 -5.88 -6.98
N ILE A 95 1.55 -6.25 -7.11
CA ILE A 95 2.57 -5.58 -7.93
C ILE A 95 3.07 -6.58 -8.95
N LEU A 96 2.59 -6.46 -10.21
CA LEU A 96 2.74 -7.51 -11.22
C LEU A 96 3.02 -6.91 -12.60
N ASP A 97 3.90 -7.56 -13.37
CA ASP A 97 4.00 -7.33 -14.81
C ASP A 97 2.80 -7.97 -15.52
N ASN A 98 1.75 -7.17 -15.73
CA ASN A 98 0.52 -7.63 -16.39
C ASN A 98 0.70 -8.05 -17.84
N SER A 99 1.83 -7.69 -18.48
CA SER A 99 2.08 -7.92 -19.91
C SER A 99 2.70 -9.28 -20.20
N HIS A 100 3.29 -9.93 -19.19
CA HIS A 100 3.99 -11.19 -19.37
C HIS A 100 3.04 -12.35 -19.63
N GLU A 101 3.33 -13.19 -20.63
CA GLU A 101 2.48 -14.29 -21.10
C GLU A 101 2.04 -15.28 -20.00
N ARG A 102 2.91 -15.54 -19.01
CA ARG A 102 2.61 -16.42 -17.87
C ARG A 102 1.40 -15.97 -17.05
N TYR A 103 1.03 -14.68 -17.16
CA TYR A 103 -0.08 -14.06 -16.43
C TYR A 103 -1.33 -13.82 -17.29
N ALA A 104 -1.33 -14.24 -18.55
CA ALA A 104 -2.43 -13.99 -19.49
C ALA A 104 -3.79 -14.60 -19.06
N LYS A 105 -3.78 -15.61 -18.16
CA LYS A 105 -4.99 -16.32 -17.72
C LYS A 105 -5.36 -16.05 -16.25
N LEU A 106 -4.84 -15.00 -15.66
CA LEU A 106 -5.18 -14.61 -14.29
C LEU A 106 -6.63 -14.09 -14.21
N LYS A 107 -7.23 -14.22 -13.02
CA LYS A 107 -8.51 -13.57 -12.71
C LYS A 107 -8.29 -12.07 -12.53
N GLU A 108 -9.32 -11.26 -12.78
CA GLU A 108 -9.24 -9.79 -12.77
C GLU A 108 -8.64 -9.24 -11.45
N TYR A 109 -8.97 -9.82 -10.32
CA TYR A 109 -8.46 -9.40 -9.00
C TYR A 109 -7.04 -9.91 -8.67
N GLN A 110 -6.33 -10.47 -9.65
CA GLN A 110 -4.94 -10.93 -9.51
C GLN A 110 -3.95 -10.07 -10.31
N TYR A 111 -4.43 -9.10 -11.10
CA TYR A 111 -3.58 -8.16 -11.83
C TYR A 111 -3.11 -7.01 -10.94
N HIS A 112 -2.08 -6.31 -11.39
CA HIS A 112 -1.45 -5.20 -10.69
C HIS A 112 -2.48 -4.19 -10.14
N GLY A 113 -2.25 -3.72 -8.91
CA GLY A 113 -3.07 -2.73 -8.22
C GLY A 113 -4.34 -3.28 -7.56
N SER A 114 -4.74 -4.52 -7.88
CA SER A 114 -5.90 -5.17 -7.25
C SER A 114 -5.64 -5.50 -5.78
N LEU A 115 -6.66 -5.38 -4.93
CA LEU A 115 -6.70 -6.11 -3.66
C LEU A 115 -6.89 -7.58 -3.99
N TYR A 116 -5.81 -8.36 -3.84
CA TYR A 116 -5.72 -9.76 -4.27
C TYR A 116 -6.88 -10.59 -3.72
N THR A 117 -7.60 -11.28 -4.60
CA THR A 117 -8.83 -12.05 -4.34
C THR A 117 -10.05 -11.27 -3.85
N LEU A 118 -9.95 -9.97 -3.63
CA LEU A 118 -10.99 -9.13 -3.03
C LEU A 118 -11.63 -8.16 -4.04
N LYS A 119 -10.83 -7.30 -4.66
CA LYS A 119 -11.32 -6.24 -5.56
C LYS A 119 -10.36 -6.03 -6.73
N ALA A 120 -10.86 -6.09 -7.95
CA ALA A 120 -10.07 -5.84 -9.15
C ALA A 120 -9.79 -4.34 -9.33
N ALA A 121 -8.56 -4.02 -9.77
CA ALA A 121 -8.18 -2.68 -10.21
C ALA A 121 -8.37 -2.49 -11.72
N LYS A 122 -8.45 -1.23 -12.15
CA LYS A 122 -8.40 -0.87 -13.58
C LYS A 122 -7.01 -1.17 -14.12
N ARG A 123 -6.93 -1.78 -15.31
CA ARG A 123 -5.68 -2.14 -15.98
C ARG A 123 -5.27 -1.06 -17.01
N GLY A 124 -4.07 -1.19 -17.59
CA GLY A 124 -3.59 -0.37 -18.70
C GLY A 124 -2.82 0.89 -18.29
N HIS A 125 -2.48 1.05 -17.01
CA HIS A 125 -1.80 2.23 -16.49
C HIS A 125 -0.35 1.98 -16.02
N LEU A 126 0.16 0.74 -16.14
CA LEU A 126 1.59 0.46 -15.98
C LEU A 126 2.38 1.01 -17.15
N LYS A 127 3.54 1.55 -16.86
CA LYS A 127 4.56 1.82 -17.87
C LYS A 127 5.19 0.51 -18.38
N PRO A 128 5.86 0.54 -19.53
CA PRO A 128 6.62 -0.62 -20.02
C PRO A 128 7.55 -1.22 -18.96
N VAL A 129 7.78 -2.54 -19.06
CA VAL A 129 8.74 -3.24 -18.21
C VAL A 129 10.11 -2.57 -18.30
N GLY A 130 10.79 -2.42 -17.17
CA GLY A 130 12.06 -1.71 -17.07
C GLY A 130 11.95 -0.20 -16.85
N GLU A 131 10.74 0.36 -16.84
CA GLU A 131 10.50 1.76 -16.49
C GLU A 131 9.96 1.92 -15.05
N TRP A 132 10.31 3.05 -14.42
CA TRP A 132 9.85 3.39 -13.08
C TRP A 132 8.38 3.82 -13.09
N ASN A 133 7.56 3.12 -12.32
CA ASN A 133 6.18 3.48 -12.00
C ASN A 133 6.12 4.18 -10.64
N ARG A 134 5.17 5.08 -10.44
CA ARG A 134 4.85 5.69 -9.13
C ARG A 134 3.48 5.24 -8.67
N GLN A 135 3.42 4.71 -7.45
CA GLN A 135 2.17 4.29 -6.83
C GLN A 135 1.94 5.03 -5.51
N LYS A 136 0.71 5.48 -5.34
CA LYS A 136 0.20 6.06 -4.09
C LYS A 136 -0.95 5.21 -3.59
N VAL A 137 -0.86 4.77 -2.35
CA VAL A 137 -1.89 4.01 -1.64
C VAL A 137 -2.40 4.85 -0.48
N THR A 138 -3.69 5.12 -0.45
CA THR A 138 -4.35 5.80 0.67
C THR A 138 -5.23 4.80 1.39
N VAL A 139 -4.99 4.65 2.70
CA VAL A 139 -5.82 3.87 3.60
C VAL A 139 -6.36 4.80 4.66
N ASN A 140 -7.70 4.88 4.78
CA ASN A 140 -8.35 5.73 5.76
C ASN A 140 -9.66 5.06 6.23
N GLY A 141 -9.64 4.51 7.44
CA GLY A 141 -10.72 3.68 7.95
C GLY A 141 -10.99 2.48 7.02
N PRO A 142 -12.21 2.33 6.49
CA PRO A 142 -12.55 1.26 5.56
C PRO A 142 -12.13 1.54 4.11
N SER A 143 -11.71 2.77 3.77
CA SER A 143 -11.37 3.14 2.39
C SER A 143 -9.94 2.76 2.05
N VAL A 144 -9.76 2.08 0.90
CA VAL A 144 -8.45 1.78 0.29
C VAL A 144 -8.46 2.27 -1.15
N LYS A 145 -7.59 3.22 -1.48
CA LYS A 145 -7.45 3.79 -2.83
C LYS A 145 -6.04 3.60 -3.35
N VAL A 146 -5.93 3.32 -4.65
CA VAL A 146 -4.65 3.21 -5.34
C VAL A 146 -4.63 4.14 -6.55
N VAL A 147 -3.60 4.99 -6.60
CA VAL A 147 -3.29 5.84 -7.76
C VAL A 147 -1.97 5.37 -8.36
N LEU A 148 -1.99 4.96 -9.61
CA LEU A 148 -0.83 4.52 -10.39
C LEU A 148 -0.53 5.54 -11.49
N ASN A 149 0.68 6.08 -11.51
CA ASN A 149 1.13 7.06 -12.53
C ASN A 149 0.15 8.24 -12.72
N GLY A 150 -0.50 8.68 -11.63
CA GLY A 150 -1.47 9.79 -11.64
C GLY A 150 -2.93 9.37 -11.89
N VAL A 151 -3.22 8.10 -12.18
CA VAL A 151 -4.57 7.59 -12.44
C VAL A 151 -5.07 6.76 -11.26
N GLU A 152 -6.28 7.04 -10.76
CA GLU A 152 -6.94 6.20 -9.76
C GLU A 152 -7.40 4.88 -10.41
N ILE A 153 -6.74 3.79 -10.00
CA ILE A 153 -7.00 2.44 -10.52
C ILE A 153 -7.84 1.58 -9.58
N LEU A 154 -7.87 1.89 -8.30
CA LEU A 154 -8.67 1.19 -7.29
C LEU A 154 -9.29 2.18 -6.32
N ASP A 155 -10.58 2.01 -6.07
CA ASP A 155 -11.34 2.58 -4.95
C ASP A 155 -12.16 1.45 -4.32
N ALA A 156 -11.82 1.08 -3.09
CA ALA A 156 -12.41 -0.06 -2.39
C ALA A 156 -12.86 0.35 -0.99
N ASN A 157 -14.01 -0.21 -0.58
CA ASN A 157 -14.54 -0.08 0.77
C ASN A 157 -14.49 -1.45 1.46
N LEU A 158 -13.71 -1.56 2.54
CA LEU A 158 -13.50 -2.81 3.26
C LEU A 158 -14.75 -3.30 3.99
N ASP A 159 -15.68 -2.43 4.35
CA ASP A 159 -16.93 -2.84 4.99
C ASP A 159 -17.88 -3.51 3.99
N GLU A 160 -17.88 -3.05 2.74
CA GLU A 160 -18.58 -3.72 1.63
C GLU A 160 -17.92 -5.06 1.31
N ILE A 161 -16.60 -5.08 1.17
CA ILE A 161 -15.83 -6.32 0.94
C ILE A 161 -16.09 -7.34 2.06
N ASN A 162 -16.15 -6.91 3.32
CA ASN A 162 -16.43 -7.82 4.44
C ASN A 162 -17.84 -8.44 4.40
N LYS A 163 -18.83 -7.75 3.81
CA LYS A 163 -20.17 -8.33 3.57
C LYS A 163 -20.11 -9.43 2.50
N GLU A 164 -19.36 -9.21 1.43
CA GLU A 164 -19.21 -10.16 0.32
C GLU A 164 -18.24 -11.31 0.65
N LYS A 165 -17.20 -11.04 1.44
CA LYS A 165 -16.10 -11.97 1.79
C LYS A 165 -15.95 -12.09 3.33
N PRO A 166 -16.99 -12.53 4.06
CA PRO A 166 -17.02 -12.48 5.53
C PRO A 166 -15.93 -13.34 6.21
N ASN A 167 -15.36 -14.29 5.49
CA ASN A 167 -14.31 -15.18 6.01
C ASN A 167 -12.88 -14.64 5.79
N HIS A 168 -12.71 -13.51 5.08
CA HIS A 168 -11.40 -12.94 4.85
C HIS A 168 -10.93 -12.15 6.08
N LYS A 169 -10.04 -12.76 6.88
CA LYS A 169 -9.60 -12.19 8.18
C LYS A 169 -8.89 -10.83 8.02
N GLY A 170 -8.05 -10.70 7.00
CA GLY A 170 -7.28 -9.49 6.74
C GLY A 170 -8.15 -8.27 6.39
N ALA A 171 -9.24 -8.46 5.64
CA ALA A 171 -10.14 -7.36 5.27
C ALA A 171 -10.89 -6.74 6.48
N LYS A 172 -10.95 -7.45 7.60
CA LYS A 172 -11.53 -6.95 8.86
C LYS A 172 -10.56 -6.07 9.65
N ARG A 173 -9.27 -6.09 9.33
CA ARG A 173 -8.27 -5.32 10.06
C ARG A 173 -8.31 -3.85 9.64
N ARG A 174 -7.98 -2.98 10.59
CA ARG A 174 -7.86 -1.52 10.38
C ARG A 174 -6.49 -0.99 10.74
N SER A 175 -5.57 -1.89 11.15
CA SER A 175 -4.17 -1.57 11.42
C SER A 175 -3.29 -2.80 11.21
N GLY A 176 -2.00 -2.58 11.04
CA GLY A 176 -0.98 -3.60 10.92
C GLY A 176 0.25 -3.10 10.17
N HIS A 177 1.17 -4.01 9.92
CA HIS A 177 2.40 -3.70 9.18
C HIS A 177 2.12 -3.47 7.70
N LEU A 178 2.99 -2.65 7.07
CA LEU A 178 3.20 -2.68 5.64
C LEU A 178 4.27 -3.72 5.33
N CYS A 179 4.19 -4.38 4.18
CA CYS A 179 5.27 -5.22 3.73
C CYS A 179 5.37 -5.27 2.20
N PHE A 180 6.58 -5.39 1.67
CA PHE A 180 6.77 -5.83 0.29
C PHE A 180 6.85 -7.36 0.26
N CYS A 181 5.92 -7.97 -0.47
CA CYS A 181 5.73 -9.42 -0.55
C CYS A 181 6.54 -9.99 -1.72
N GLY A 182 7.79 -10.39 -1.45
CA GLY A 182 8.71 -10.85 -2.49
C GLY A 182 8.47 -12.29 -2.92
N HIS A 183 8.31 -12.50 -4.23
CA HIS A 183 8.16 -13.81 -4.88
C HIS A 183 9.43 -14.23 -5.67
N GLY A 184 10.59 -13.67 -5.33
CA GLY A 184 11.88 -14.01 -5.95
C GLY A 184 12.23 -13.21 -7.20
N ALA A 185 11.27 -12.54 -7.85
CA ALA A 185 11.58 -11.61 -8.95
C ALA A 185 12.28 -10.35 -8.40
N PRO A 186 13.33 -9.84 -9.08
CA PRO A 186 14.10 -8.69 -8.61
C PRO A 186 13.38 -7.36 -8.88
N VAL A 187 12.16 -7.23 -8.37
CA VAL A 187 11.42 -5.96 -8.37
C VAL A 187 12.20 -4.95 -7.55
N LYS A 188 12.32 -3.73 -8.07
CA LYS A 188 13.08 -2.64 -7.45
C LYS A 188 12.14 -1.58 -6.88
N PHE A 189 12.56 -0.95 -5.78
CA PHE A 189 11.79 0.10 -5.10
C PHE A 189 12.69 1.26 -4.69
N LYS A 190 12.15 2.48 -4.71
CA LYS A 190 12.80 3.70 -4.20
C LYS A 190 11.76 4.75 -3.82
N ASN A 191 12.20 5.88 -3.25
CA ASN A 191 11.35 7.01 -2.89
C ASN A 191 10.14 6.59 -2.03
N ILE A 192 10.39 5.72 -1.05
CA ILE A 192 9.36 5.12 -0.20
C ILE A 192 9.06 6.10 0.95
N THR A 193 7.83 6.61 1.00
CA THR A 193 7.40 7.59 2.01
C THR A 193 6.04 7.22 2.59
N ILE A 194 5.79 7.68 3.81
CA ILE A 194 4.50 7.57 4.46
C ILE A 194 4.08 8.89 5.10
N LEU A 195 2.81 9.23 4.97
CA LEU A 195 2.12 10.27 5.71
C LEU A 195 1.02 9.62 6.55
N GLU A 196 1.18 9.63 7.87
CA GLU A 196 0.12 9.16 8.77
C GLU A 196 -1.04 10.17 8.79
N LEU A 197 -2.25 9.66 8.63
CA LEU A 197 -3.47 10.44 8.66
C LEU A 197 -4.10 10.37 10.07
N PRO A 198 -4.81 11.41 10.51
CA PRO A 198 -5.57 11.37 11.75
C PRO A 198 -6.59 10.22 11.73
N GLU A 199 -6.98 9.75 12.91
CA GLU A 199 -8.13 8.85 13.01
C GLU A 199 -9.38 9.56 12.51
N SER A 200 -10.11 8.90 11.60
CA SER A 200 -11.44 9.37 11.21
C SER A 200 -12.37 9.26 12.41
N LYS A 201 -12.93 10.41 12.81
CA LYS A 201 -13.94 10.48 13.88
C LYS A 201 -15.21 9.73 13.49
#